data_d81b7812f5ace17be11e7b52c47a42aa
#
_entry.id   d81b7812f5ace17be11e7b52c47a42aa
#
_cell.length_a   1.000
_cell.length_b   1.000
_cell.length_c   1.000
_cell.angle_alpha   90.00
_cell.angle_beta   90.00
_cell.angle_gamma   90.00
#
_symmetry.space_group_name_H-M   'P 1'
#
loop_
_entity.id
_entity.type
_entity.pdbx_description
1 polymer ?
#
loop_
_entity_poly.entity_id
_entity_poly.type
_entity_poly.pdbx_seq_one_letter_code
_entity_poly.pdbx_strand_id
1 'polypeptide(L)'
;MQRSAKPNRPPRTVARTARAAARAPQSAVLAGKARPRGTFPHFRRAGDFIFVSGTSARRADDSIAGATPDGDARLLLDIRTQTRAVLENIRDILAAAGAALADVVEVSTFLTDMSDFAAYNSVYSEFFGYEGPARTTVAVAALPHPHLLIEIKAVAYCPTRTRR
;
A
#
# COMPACT_ATOMS: atom_id res chain seq x y z
N MET A 1 -32.10 -52.80 52.87
CA MET A 1 -32.01 -51.44 52.33
C MET A 1 -30.69 -51.29 51.55
N GLN A 2 -30.74 -51.49 50.23
CA GLN A 2 -29.56 -51.33 49.34
C GLN A 2 -29.68 -49.98 48.64
N ARG A 3 -28.68 -49.09 48.82
CA ARG A 3 -28.58 -47.81 48.13
C ARG A 3 -27.82 -48.04 46.80
N SER A 4 -28.53 -47.84 45.71
CA SER A 4 -28.00 -47.87 44.34
C SER A 4 -27.11 -46.67 44.12
N ALA A 5 -25.84 -46.92 43.75
CA ALA A 5 -24.85 -45.92 43.34
C ALA A 5 -25.07 -45.55 41.86
N LYS A 6 -25.23 -44.27 41.57
CA LYS A 6 -25.27 -43.74 40.17
C LYS A 6 -23.86 -43.77 39.56
N PRO A 7 -23.73 -44.13 38.28
CA PRO A 7 -22.42 -44.08 37.60
C PRO A 7 -22.03 -42.63 37.32
N ASN A 8 -20.77 -42.33 37.69
CA ASN A 8 -20.09 -41.07 37.46
C ASN A 8 -19.73 -40.93 35.97
N ARG A 9 -20.31 -39.97 35.29
CA ARG A 9 -20.04 -39.69 33.86
C ARG A 9 -18.87 -38.72 33.79
N PRO A 10 -17.76 -39.02 33.06
CA PRO A 10 -16.63 -38.10 32.95
C PRO A 10 -17.01 -36.87 32.15
N PRO A 11 -16.43 -35.70 32.46
CA PRO A 11 -16.70 -34.46 31.72
C PRO A 11 -16.19 -34.55 30.29
N ARG A 12 -17.06 -34.26 29.31
CA ARG A 12 -16.71 -34.11 27.88
C ARG A 12 -15.80 -32.90 27.74
N THR A 13 -14.52 -33.11 27.61
CA THR A 13 -13.58 -32.06 27.18
C THR A 13 -13.84 -31.74 25.71
N VAL A 14 -14.53 -30.65 25.46
CA VAL A 14 -14.69 -30.11 24.12
C VAL A 14 -13.37 -29.39 23.77
N ALA A 15 -12.50 -30.06 23.04
CA ALA A 15 -11.32 -29.46 22.45
C ALA A 15 -11.78 -28.44 21.39
N ARG A 16 -11.79 -27.17 21.75
CA ARG A 16 -12.07 -26.04 20.88
C ARG A 16 -10.78 -25.65 20.16
N THR A 17 -10.40 -26.42 19.15
CA THR A 17 -9.37 -25.99 18.18
C THR A 17 -9.99 -24.92 17.26
N ALA A 18 -10.08 -23.69 17.77
CA ALA A 18 -10.27 -22.53 16.91
C ALA A 18 -8.94 -22.28 16.18
N ARG A 19 -8.84 -22.78 14.94
CA ARG A 19 -7.80 -22.37 14.01
C ARG A 19 -7.98 -20.86 13.80
N ALA A 20 -7.16 -20.04 14.46
CA ALA A 20 -7.12 -18.62 14.26
C ALA A 20 -6.87 -18.38 12.76
N ALA A 21 -7.86 -17.87 12.04
CA ALA A 21 -7.65 -17.36 10.70
C ALA A 21 -6.51 -16.35 10.79
N ALA A 22 -5.44 -16.56 10.03
CA ALA A 22 -4.29 -15.66 10.03
C ALA A 22 -4.81 -14.24 9.73
N ARG A 23 -4.75 -13.39 10.72
CA ARG A 23 -5.18 -12.01 10.62
C ARG A 23 -4.24 -11.31 9.65
N ALA A 24 -4.78 -10.61 8.64
CA ALA A 24 -3.98 -9.85 7.70
C ALA A 24 -2.96 -8.96 8.44
N PRO A 25 -1.72 -8.80 7.94
CA PRO A 25 -0.70 -8.05 8.64
C PRO A 25 -1.15 -6.63 8.94
N GLN A 26 -0.87 -6.16 10.16
CA GLN A 26 -1.23 -4.79 10.58
C GLN A 26 -0.29 -3.75 9.97
N SER A 27 0.94 -4.14 9.62
CA SER A 27 1.94 -3.35 8.91
C SER A 27 3.01 -4.26 8.36
N ALA A 28 3.67 -3.87 7.27
CA ALA A 28 4.77 -4.63 6.71
C ALA A 28 5.79 -3.76 5.96
N VAL A 29 7.05 -4.19 6.00
CA VAL A 29 8.06 -3.85 4.99
C VAL A 29 8.09 -5.02 4.01
N LEU A 30 7.72 -4.77 2.75
CA LEU A 30 7.53 -5.83 1.75
C LEU A 30 8.86 -6.21 1.11
N ALA A 31 9.15 -7.50 1.02
CA ALA A 31 10.22 -8.02 0.17
C ALA A 31 9.91 -7.72 -1.32
N GLY A 32 10.94 -7.46 -2.12
CA GLY A 32 10.77 -7.14 -3.54
C GLY A 32 10.32 -5.71 -3.85
N LYS A 33 10.14 -4.85 -2.83
CA LYS A 33 9.97 -3.40 -2.97
C LYS A 33 11.21 -2.66 -2.46
N ALA A 34 11.42 -1.43 -2.94
CA ALA A 34 12.50 -0.57 -2.44
C ALA A 34 12.39 -0.43 -0.92
N ARG A 35 13.48 -0.73 -0.21
CA ARG A 35 13.49 -0.58 1.25
C ARG A 35 13.20 0.88 1.63
N PRO A 36 12.32 1.14 2.62
CA PRO A 36 12.08 2.48 3.11
C PRO A 36 13.38 3.18 3.54
N ARG A 37 13.54 4.45 3.20
CA ARG A 37 14.72 5.26 3.57
C ARG A 37 14.68 5.76 5.01
N GLY A 38 13.69 5.34 5.79
CA GLY A 38 13.52 5.63 7.20
C GLY A 38 12.89 4.46 7.94
N THR A 39 12.64 4.61 9.22
CA THR A 39 12.04 3.57 10.08
C THR A 39 10.51 3.63 9.98
N PHE A 40 9.94 3.13 8.87
CA PHE A 40 8.50 3.06 8.66
C PHE A 40 8.13 1.87 7.76
N PRO A 41 6.90 1.31 7.88
CA PRO A 41 6.42 0.24 7.00
C PRO A 41 5.95 0.79 5.65
N HIS A 42 5.76 -0.08 4.64
CA HIS A 42 5.11 0.30 3.39
C HIS A 42 3.62 0.62 3.57
N PHE A 43 2.97 -0.05 4.51
CA PHE A 43 1.60 0.25 4.89
C PHE A 43 1.34 -0.01 6.37
N ARG A 44 0.29 0.62 6.90
CA ARG A 44 -0.30 0.32 8.21
C ARG A 44 -1.81 0.21 8.10
N ARG A 45 -2.36 -0.88 8.65
CA ARG A 45 -3.80 -1.05 8.81
C ARG A 45 -4.24 -0.56 10.19
N ALA A 46 -5.34 0.18 10.22
CA ALA A 46 -6.04 0.60 11.44
C ALA A 46 -7.54 0.39 11.24
N GLY A 47 -8.10 -0.63 11.88
CA GLY A 47 -9.46 -1.09 11.60
C GLY A 47 -9.62 -1.51 10.14
N ASP A 48 -10.59 -0.93 9.47
CA ASP A 48 -10.87 -1.17 8.05
C ASP A 48 -10.07 -0.28 7.09
N PHE A 49 -9.29 0.67 7.62
CA PHE A 49 -8.45 1.54 6.80
C PHE A 49 -7.03 0.99 6.64
N ILE A 50 -6.48 1.17 5.45
CA ILE A 50 -5.09 0.88 5.11
C ILE A 50 -4.43 2.19 4.69
N PHE A 51 -3.41 2.59 5.42
CA PHE A 51 -2.59 3.77 5.15
C PHE A 51 -1.33 3.29 4.43
N VAL A 52 -1.19 3.62 3.17
CA VAL A 52 0.02 3.40 2.38
C VAL A 52 0.96 4.57 2.64
N SER A 53 2.20 4.28 3.00
CA SER A 53 3.23 5.31 3.19
C SER A 53 3.55 6.02 1.88
N GLY A 54 4.18 7.19 1.94
CA GLY A 54 4.70 7.88 0.76
C GLY A 54 5.47 6.89 -0.12
N THR A 55 5.02 6.75 -1.37
CA THR A 55 5.51 5.77 -2.33
C THR A 55 6.08 6.49 -3.54
N SER A 56 7.28 6.12 -3.94
CA SER A 56 8.02 6.70 -5.06
C SER A 56 8.24 5.70 -6.19
N ALA A 57 8.84 6.15 -7.29
CA ALA A 57 9.19 5.32 -8.44
C ALA A 57 10.44 4.45 -8.23
N ARG A 58 10.89 4.25 -6.98
CA ARG A 58 12.04 3.40 -6.66
C ARG A 58 11.70 1.93 -6.87
N ARG A 59 12.67 1.19 -7.42
CA ARG A 59 12.66 -0.27 -7.56
C ARG A 59 13.38 -0.95 -6.39
N ALA A 60 13.27 -2.28 -6.31
CA ALA A 60 13.90 -3.07 -5.26
C ALA A 60 15.43 -2.95 -5.22
N ASP A 61 16.05 -2.68 -6.37
CA ASP A 61 17.49 -2.45 -6.54
C ASP A 61 17.91 -0.98 -6.30
N ASP A 62 17.01 -0.16 -5.78
CA ASP A 62 17.16 1.28 -5.56
C ASP A 62 17.25 2.14 -6.83
N SER A 63 17.21 1.57 -8.03
CA SER A 63 17.07 2.34 -9.25
C SER A 63 15.70 3.06 -9.29
N ILE A 64 15.61 4.13 -10.07
CA ILE A 64 14.38 4.92 -10.21
C ILE A 64 13.82 4.70 -11.61
N ALA A 65 12.57 4.24 -11.70
CA ALA A 65 11.86 4.18 -12.97
C ALA A 65 11.77 5.58 -13.58
N GLY A 66 11.98 5.70 -14.89
CA GLY A 66 11.96 7.01 -15.57
C GLY A 66 13.15 7.92 -15.24
N ALA A 67 14.26 7.35 -14.76
CA ALA A 67 15.54 8.03 -14.68
C ALA A 67 16.53 7.27 -15.57
N THR A 68 16.85 7.82 -16.75
CA THR A 68 17.72 7.17 -17.76
C THR A 68 18.88 8.08 -18.14
N PRO A 69 20.11 7.55 -18.31
CA PRO A 69 21.22 8.33 -18.84
C PRO A 69 20.91 8.86 -20.25
N ASP A 70 21.27 10.10 -20.56
CA ASP A 70 21.10 10.71 -21.88
C ASP A 70 22.35 10.63 -22.77
N GLY A 71 23.39 9.93 -22.33
CA GLY A 71 24.66 9.81 -23.02
C GLY A 71 25.71 10.85 -22.60
N ASP A 72 25.31 12.00 -22.06
CA ASP A 72 26.20 13.11 -21.65
C ASP A 72 26.34 13.22 -20.12
N ALA A 73 26.29 12.09 -19.41
CA ALA A 73 26.30 12.02 -17.93
C ALA A 73 25.11 12.76 -17.24
N ARG A 74 24.12 13.21 -17.97
CA ARG A 74 22.86 13.73 -17.46
C ARG A 74 21.86 12.60 -17.32
N LEU A 75 20.87 12.79 -16.45
CA LEU A 75 19.71 11.90 -16.32
C LEU A 75 18.47 12.61 -16.91
N LEU A 76 17.86 11.94 -17.87
CA LEU A 76 16.51 12.29 -18.31
C LEU A 76 15.54 11.72 -17.29
N LEU A 77 14.67 12.57 -16.74
CA LEU A 77 13.64 12.20 -15.79
C LEU A 77 12.29 12.29 -16.50
N ASP A 78 11.51 11.21 -16.42
CA ASP A 78 10.19 11.13 -17.05
C ASP A 78 9.09 10.96 -16.02
N ILE A 79 8.29 12.01 -15.82
CA ILE A 79 7.16 12.04 -14.89
C ILE A 79 6.10 10.97 -15.21
N ARG A 80 5.85 10.66 -16.48
CA ARG A 80 4.85 9.65 -16.88
C ARG A 80 5.28 8.27 -16.41
N THR A 81 6.51 7.89 -16.66
CA THR A 81 7.09 6.62 -16.21
C THR A 81 7.14 6.56 -14.68
N GLN A 82 7.54 7.65 -14.01
CA GLN A 82 7.54 7.70 -12.55
C GLN A 82 6.15 7.56 -11.98
N THR A 83 5.15 8.27 -12.50
CA THR A 83 3.75 8.17 -12.06
C THR A 83 3.22 6.75 -12.16
N ARG A 84 3.42 6.09 -13.31
CA ARG A 84 3.00 4.70 -13.53
C ARG A 84 3.63 3.78 -12.50
N ALA A 85 4.94 3.87 -12.32
CA ALA A 85 5.67 3.02 -11.37
C ALA A 85 5.21 3.23 -9.92
N VAL A 86 4.90 4.47 -9.53
CA VAL A 86 4.36 4.79 -8.20
C VAL A 86 3.00 4.13 -7.99
N LEU A 87 2.08 4.26 -8.95
CA LEU A 87 0.73 3.69 -8.85
C LEU A 87 0.75 2.16 -8.87
N GLU A 88 1.64 1.54 -9.65
CA GLU A 88 1.89 0.11 -9.63
C GLU A 88 2.47 -0.36 -8.30
N ASN A 89 3.41 0.40 -7.72
CA ASN A 89 3.93 0.12 -6.39
C ASN A 89 2.83 0.17 -5.32
N ILE A 90 1.95 1.17 -5.38
CA ILE A 90 0.80 1.28 -4.46
C ILE A 90 -0.16 0.10 -4.64
N ARG A 91 -0.46 -0.30 -5.88
CA ARG A 91 -1.28 -1.49 -6.17
C ARG A 91 -0.72 -2.75 -5.50
N ASP A 92 0.58 -2.97 -5.63
CA ASP A 92 1.23 -4.15 -5.08
C ASP A 92 1.27 -4.12 -3.54
N ILE A 93 1.48 -2.92 -2.95
CA ILE A 93 1.44 -2.72 -1.49
C ILE A 93 0.03 -3.01 -0.96
N LEU A 94 -1.01 -2.51 -1.63
CA LEU A 94 -2.40 -2.77 -1.27
C LEU A 94 -2.74 -4.26 -1.39
N ALA A 95 -2.30 -4.93 -2.46
CA ALA A 95 -2.50 -6.37 -2.64
C ALA A 95 -1.87 -7.18 -1.49
N ALA A 96 -0.66 -6.84 -1.05
CA ALA A 96 -0.02 -7.45 0.10
C ALA A 96 -0.76 -7.18 1.43
N ALA A 97 -1.48 -6.06 1.52
CA ALA A 97 -2.35 -5.73 2.64
C ALA A 97 -3.76 -6.35 2.53
N GLY A 98 -4.08 -7.06 1.43
CA GLY A 98 -5.39 -7.67 1.18
C GLY A 98 -6.43 -6.71 0.63
N ALA A 99 -6.01 -5.67 -0.09
CA ALA A 99 -6.87 -4.66 -0.73
C ALA A 99 -6.48 -4.46 -2.20
N ALA A 100 -7.23 -3.65 -2.92
CA ALA A 100 -7.00 -3.31 -4.32
C ALA A 100 -7.03 -1.78 -4.53
N LEU A 101 -6.66 -1.32 -5.73
CA LEU A 101 -6.79 0.11 -6.09
C LEU A 101 -8.23 0.61 -6.01
N ALA A 102 -9.22 -0.26 -6.26
CA ALA A 102 -10.64 0.08 -6.15
C ALA A 102 -11.08 0.40 -4.71
N ASP A 103 -10.31 -0.01 -3.71
CA ASP A 103 -10.58 0.28 -2.29
C ASP A 103 -9.99 1.64 -1.85
N VAL A 104 -9.21 2.31 -2.71
CA VAL A 104 -8.59 3.60 -2.39
C VAL A 104 -9.66 4.68 -2.32
N VAL A 105 -9.68 5.42 -1.22
CA VAL A 105 -10.63 6.50 -0.96
C VAL A 105 -9.97 7.89 -0.96
N GLU A 106 -8.66 7.95 -0.77
CA GLU A 106 -7.90 9.20 -0.77
C GLU A 106 -6.51 9.02 -1.38
N VAL A 107 -6.08 10.01 -2.17
CA VAL A 107 -4.73 10.13 -2.73
C VAL A 107 -4.18 11.52 -2.47
N SER A 108 -2.98 11.60 -1.91
CA SER A 108 -2.19 12.83 -1.82
C SER A 108 -0.96 12.69 -2.69
N THR A 109 -0.81 13.59 -3.67
CA THR A 109 0.31 13.60 -4.62
C THR A 109 1.20 14.80 -4.37
N PHE A 110 2.49 14.55 -4.33
CA PHE A 110 3.56 15.52 -4.13
C PHE A 110 4.45 15.53 -5.38
N LEU A 111 4.44 16.65 -6.11
CA LEU A 111 5.26 16.87 -7.30
C LEU A 111 6.42 17.81 -6.94
N THR A 112 7.58 17.64 -7.58
CA THR A 112 8.68 18.61 -7.45
C THR A 112 8.49 19.82 -8.33
N ASP A 113 7.65 19.74 -9.38
CA ASP A 113 7.29 20.84 -10.27
C ASP A 113 5.83 20.68 -10.74
N MET A 114 5.03 21.74 -10.61
CA MET A 114 3.65 21.74 -11.10
C MET A 114 3.52 21.80 -12.63
N SER A 115 4.58 22.09 -13.36
CA SER A 115 4.60 21.94 -14.83
C SER A 115 4.38 20.49 -15.27
N ASP A 116 4.68 19.52 -14.40
CA ASP A 116 4.44 18.09 -14.61
C ASP A 116 2.98 17.66 -14.42
N PHE A 117 2.11 18.56 -13.91
CA PHE A 117 0.74 18.20 -13.53
C PHE A 117 -0.06 17.56 -14.67
N ALA A 118 0.00 18.12 -15.89
CA ALA A 118 -0.78 17.60 -17.01
C ALA A 118 -0.31 16.18 -17.42
N ALA A 119 1.00 15.96 -17.45
CA ALA A 119 1.60 14.66 -17.80
C ALA A 119 1.32 13.61 -16.72
N TYR A 120 1.47 13.98 -15.43
CA TYR A 120 1.06 13.18 -14.29
C TYR A 120 -0.43 12.79 -14.38
N ASN A 121 -1.31 13.78 -14.56
CA ASN A 121 -2.76 13.57 -14.59
C ASN A 121 -3.21 12.66 -15.74
N SER A 122 -2.54 12.71 -16.90
CA SER A 122 -2.79 11.80 -18.02
C SER A 122 -2.55 10.33 -17.63
N VAL A 123 -1.47 10.02 -16.90
CA VAL A 123 -1.19 8.67 -16.44
C VAL A 123 -2.11 8.27 -15.27
N TYR A 124 -2.37 9.20 -14.33
CA TYR A 124 -3.28 8.97 -13.22
C TYR A 124 -4.67 8.51 -13.69
N SER A 125 -5.19 9.11 -14.77
CA SER A 125 -6.49 8.76 -15.34
C SER A 125 -6.58 7.34 -15.95
N GLU A 126 -5.46 6.68 -16.17
CA GLU A 126 -5.44 5.26 -16.57
C GLU A 126 -5.75 4.31 -15.40
N PHE A 127 -5.59 4.78 -14.16
CA PHE A 127 -5.81 4.00 -12.94
C PHE A 127 -7.09 4.37 -12.21
N PHE A 128 -7.51 5.64 -12.28
CA PHE A 128 -8.65 6.19 -11.55
C PHE A 128 -9.50 7.09 -12.45
N GLY A 129 -10.80 6.82 -12.50
CA GLY A 129 -11.78 7.67 -13.16
C GLY A 129 -12.41 8.71 -12.22
N TYR A 130 -13.51 9.32 -12.62
CA TYR A 130 -14.26 10.31 -11.82
C TYR A 130 -14.91 9.71 -10.56
N GLU A 131 -15.19 8.41 -10.54
CA GLU A 131 -15.65 7.66 -9.36
C GLU A 131 -14.49 7.22 -8.44
N GLY A 132 -13.26 7.69 -8.71
CA GLY A 132 -12.06 7.34 -7.98
C GLY A 132 -11.92 8.08 -6.65
N PRO A 133 -10.74 7.97 -6.02
CA PRO A 133 -10.49 8.56 -4.71
C PRO A 133 -10.51 10.09 -4.73
N ALA A 134 -10.88 10.70 -3.59
CA ALA A 134 -10.61 12.11 -3.34
C ALA A 134 -9.10 12.37 -3.49
N ARG A 135 -8.73 13.47 -4.19
CA ARG A 135 -7.34 13.74 -4.52
C ARG A 135 -6.90 15.15 -4.18
N THR A 136 -5.72 15.26 -3.59
CA THR A 136 -4.97 16.51 -3.45
C THR A 136 -3.66 16.40 -4.19
N THR A 137 -3.27 17.43 -4.93
CA THR A 137 -1.96 17.51 -5.60
C THR A 137 -1.31 18.85 -5.29
N VAL A 138 -0.08 18.82 -4.82
CA VAL A 138 0.71 20.01 -4.46
C VAL A 138 2.14 19.86 -4.95
N ALA A 139 2.82 21.00 -5.17
CA ALA A 139 4.27 21.02 -5.33
C ALA A 139 4.95 21.07 -3.97
N VAL A 140 6.10 20.42 -3.88
CA VAL A 140 6.98 20.40 -2.69
C VAL A 140 8.38 20.87 -3.07
N ALA A 141 9.11 21.40 -2.09
CA ALA A 141 10.47 21.90 -2.32
C ALA A 141 11.46 20.83 -2.76
N ALA A 142 11.32 19.59 -2.25
CA ALA A 142 12.14 18.43 -2.61
C ALA A 142 11.47 17.13 -2.17
N LEU A 143 11.88 16.01 -2.78
CA LEU A 143 11.60 14.65 -2.37
C LEU A 143 12.89 13.99 -1.83
N PRO A 144 12.80 12.84 -1.13
CA PRO A 144 13.95 12.18 -0.49
C PRO A 144 15.05 11.67 -1.44
N HIS A 145 14.98 11.96 -2.71
CA HIS A 145 15.99 11.68 -3.71
C HIS A 145 15.91 12.68 -4.88
N PRO A 146 17.04 13.21 -5.38
CA PRO A 146 17.04 14.28 -6.40
C PRO A 146 16.46 13.87 -7.76
N HIS A 147 16.35 12.57 -8.05
CA HIS A 147 15.79 12.07 -9.31
C HIS A 147 14.31 11.67 -9.19
N LEU A 148 13.67 11.91 -8.05
CA LEU A 148 12.23 11.73 -7.90
C LEU A 148 11.51 13.00 -8.30
N LEU A 149 10.54 12.86 -9.19
CA LEU A 149 9.63 13.95 -9.62
C LEU A 149 8.30 13.89 -8.87
N ILE A 150 7.95 12.71 -8.32
CA ILE A 150 6.65 12.43 -7.72
C ILE A 150 6.75 11.45 -6.55
N GLU A 151 5.96 11.72 -5.52
CA GLU A 151 5.63 10.79 -4.45
C GLU A 151 4.12 10.79 -4.23
N ILE A 152 3.52 9.63 -3.96
CA ILE A 152 2.09 9.50 -3.69
C ILE A 152 1.88 8.76 -2.37
N LYS A 153 0.96 9.30 -1.55
CA LYS A 153 0.38 8.64 -0.38
C LYS A 153 -1.05 8.25 -0.70
N ALA A 154 -1.50 7.08 -0.22
CA ALA A 154 -2.86 6.61 -0.43
C ALA A 154 -3.48 6.10 0.87
N VAL A 155 -4.81 6.23 0.98
CA VAL A 155 -5.62 5.61 2.01
C VAL A 155 -6.68 4.75 1.33
N ALA A 156 -6.79 3.48 1.74
CA ALA A 156 -7.81 2.57 1.25
C ALA A 156 -8.77 2.19 2.39
N TYR A 157 -10.04 2.01 2.05
CA TYR A 157 -11.07 1.45 2.93
C TYR A 157 -11.39 0.04 2.48
N CYS A 158 -10.99 -0.94 3.28
CA CYS A 158 -11.15 -2.37 2.98
C CYS A 158 -11.61 -3.10 4.24
N PRO A 159 -12.95 -3.16 4.47
CA PRO A 159 -13.51 -3.82 5.63
C PRO A 159 -13.16 -5.30 5.67
N THR A 160 -12.65 -5.74 6.81
CA THR A 160 -12.45 -7.16 7.07
C THR A 160 -13.81 -7.83 7.17
N ARG A 161 -14.19 -8.62 6.15
CA ARG A 161 -15.43 -9.42 6.19
C ARG A 161 -15.41 -10.31 7.43
N THR A 162 -16.19 -9.96 8.44
CA THR A 162 -16.54 -10.89 9.51
C THR A 162 -17.42 -11.97 8.84
N ARG A 163 -16.90 -13.18 8.66
CA ARG A 163 -17.77 -14.32 8.31
C ARG A 163 -18.76 -14.48 9.46
N ARG A 164 -20.02 -14.14 9.21
CA ARG A 164 -21.14 -14.56 10.05
C ARG A 164 -21.33 -16.07 9.97
#